data_3b6386be9aa3ad9f065aef0f366c3c92
#
_entry.id   3b6386be9aa3ad9f065aef0f366c3c92
#
_cell.length_a   1.000
_cell.length_b   1.000
_cell.length_c   1.000
_cell.angle_alpha   90.00
_cell.angle_beta   90.00
_cell.angle_gamma   90.00
#
_symmetry.space_group_name_H-M   'P 1'
#
loop_
_entity.id
_entity.type
_entity.pdbx_description
1 polymer ?
#
loop_
_entity_poly.entity_id
_entity_poly.type
_entity_poly.pdbx_seq_one_letter_code
_entity_poly.pdbx_strand_id
1 'polypeptide(L)'
;MIRSTCLIAGFVFALSANAAAAADNAPPEGFTALFNGTDLTGWKGLVADPPKRAKMTPEQLADAQKKADEQMRAHWKVEDGVIVFDGKGSSLCTAKDYGNFEMYVDWKILPKGDSGIYLRGSPQVQIWDAGGRTEGSGGLYNNQKNPSKPTACADKPVGEWNTFRIKMVGEKVWVWLNGQLVVDNVTMENYWERDKPIYPTGAIELQNHGNTLYFKNIYVKELP
;
A
#
# COMPACT_ATOMS: atom_id res chain seq x y z
N MET A 1 59.17 41.76 30.09
CA MET A 1 57.70 41.65 30.23
C MET A 1 57.21 40.71 29.14
N ILE A 2 56.96 39.44 29.49
CA ILE A 2 56.53 38.39 28.56
C ILE A 2 55.04 38.21 28.85
N ARG A 3 54.19 38.46 27.83
CA ARG A 3 52.72 38.23 27.91
C ARG A 3 52.42 36.81 27.37
N SER A 4 51.99 35.92 28.25
CA SER A 4 51.43 34.64 27.85
C SER A 4 50.00 34.76 27.43
N THR A 5 49.69 34.34 26.21
CA THR A 5 48.32 34.26 25.66
C THR A 5 47.85 32.81 25.80
N CYS A 6 46.88 32.54 26.68
CA CYS A 6 46.19 31.28 26.76
C CYS A 6 45.16 31.15 25.63
N LEU A 7 45.34 30.18 24.72
CA LEU A 7 44.30 29.70 23.78
C LEU A 7 43.40 28.71 24.51
N ILE A 8 42.14 29.07 24.64
CA ILE A 8 41.10 28.15 25.10
C ILE A 8 40.51 27.44 23.85
N ALA A 9 40.83 26.18 23.65
CA ALA A 9 40.21 25.34 22.62
C ALA A 9 38.85 24.86 23.12
N GLY A 10 37.80 25.44 22.56
CA GLY A 10 36.42 24.95 22.81
C GLY A 10 36.14 23.68 22.03
N PHE A 11 35.97 22.56 22.70
CA PHE A 11 35.47 21.32 22.11
C PHE A 11 33.95 21.43 21.91
N VAL A 12 33.48 21.53 20.66
CA VAL A 12 32.08 21.40 20.29
C VAL A 12 31.77 19.90 20.18
N PHE A 13 31.05 19.35 21.15
CA PHE A 13 30.47 18.02 21.06
C PHE A 13 29.26 18.10 20.13
N ALA A 14 29.38 17.60 18.92
CA ALA A 14 28.23 17.34 18.04
C ALA A 14 27.50 16.09 18.58
N LEU A 15 26.34 16.26 19.22
CA LEU A 15 25.42 15.15 19.48
C LEU A 15 24.82 14.69 18.15
N SER A 16 25.33 13.59 17.64
CA SER A 16 24.66 12.86 16.55
C SER A 16 23.45 12.15 17.15
N ALA A 17 22.27 12.69 16.95
CA ALA A 17 21.04 11.96 17.23
C ALA A 17 20.93 10.81 16.22
N ASN A 18 21.32 9.61 16.62
CA ASN A 18 20.96 8.39 15.89
C ASN A 18 19.45 8.22 16.04
N ALA A 19 18.67 8.63 15.01
CA ALA A 19 17.30 8.19 14.89
C ALA A 19 17.35 6.66 14.69
N ALA A 20 16.96 5.92 15.72
CA ALA A 20 16.76 4.48 15.59
C ALA A 20 15.73 4.26 14.47
N ALA A 21 16.08 3.45 13.47
CA ALA A 21 15.11 3.04 12.46
C ALA A 21 13.94 2.37 13.20
N ALA A 22 12.71 2.78 12.87
CA ALA A 22 11.53 2.14 13.44
C ALA A 22 11.58 0.64 13.11
N ALA A 23 11.20 -0.20 14.08
CA ALA A 23 11.13 -1.63 13.85
C ALA A 23 10.10 -1.94 12.76
N ASP A 24 10.39 -2.89 11.89
CA ASP A 24 9.43 -3.33 10.86
C ASP A 24 8.11 -3.81 11.51
N ASN A 25 7.00 -3.49 10.87
CA ASN A 25 5.63 -3.81 11.29
C ASN A 25 5.20 -3.17 12.64
N ALA A 26 5.91 -2.14 13.10
CA ALA A 26 5.51 -1.31 14.24
C ALA A 26 4.79 -0.05 13.72
N PRO A 27 3.47 0.10 13.96
CA PRO A 27 2.71 1.22 13.43
C PRO A 27 3.14 2.55 14.06
N PRO A 28 3.19 3.65 13.27
CA PRO A 28 3.37 4.99 13.83
C PRO A 28 2.23 5.37 14.77
N GLU A 29 2.44 6.39 15.59
CA GLU A 29 1.40 6.91 16.48
C GLU A 29 0.12 7.26 15.72
N GLY A 30 -1.01 6.81 16.23
CA GLY A 30 -2.34 7.01 15.66
C GLY A 30 -2.69 6.09 14.48
N PHE A 31 -1.81 5.14 14.13
CA PHE A 31 -2.09 4.10 13.13
C PHE A 31 -2.26 2.73 13.79
N THR A 32 -3.03 1.87 13.12
CA THR A 32 -3.20 0.46 13.47
C THR A 32 -2.49 -0.40 12.43
N ALA A 33 -1.77 -1.43 12.87
CA ALA A 33 -1.17 -2.39 11.96
C ALA A 33 -2.27 -3.22 11.27
N LEU A 34 -2.26 -3.24 9.94
CA LEU A 34 -3.03 -4.21 9.13
C LEU A 34 -2.30 -5.53 9.00
N PHE A 35 -0.99 -5.49 9.10
CA PHE A 35 -0.13 -6.67 9.13
C PHE A 35 0.69 -6.67 10.41
N ASN A 36 0.63 -7.79 11.16
CA ASN A 36 1.26 -7.93 12.47
C ASN A 36 2.72 -8.43 12.42
N GLY A 37 3.25 -8.68 11.20
CA GLY A 37 4.60 -9.22 11.01
C GLY A 37 4.74 -10.74 11.19
N THR A 38 3.70 -11.45 11.61
CA THR A 38 3.78 -12.89 11.97
C THR A 38 2.85 -13.77 11.15
N ASP A 39 1.66 -13.30 10.83
CA ASP A 39 0.65 -14.07 10.11
C ASP A 39 -0.32 -13.16 9.33
N LEU A 40 -1.27 -13.77 8.61
CA LEU A 40 -2.28 -13.06 7.83
C LEU A 40 -3.61 -12.88 8.60
N THR A 41 -3.58 -12.82 9.92
CA THR A 41 -4.76 -12.46 10.72
C THR A 41 -5.28 -11.08 10.30
N GLY A 42 -6.59 -10.97 10.08
CA GLY A 42 -7.21 -9.74 9.57
C GLY A 42 -7.24 -9.63 8.03
N TRP A 43 -6.69 -10.62 7.34
CA TRP A 43 -6.73 -10.74 5.88
C TRP A 43 -7.55 -11.95 5.43
N LYS A 44 -8.04 -11.90 4.19
CA LYS A 44 -8.78 -12.99 3.52
C LYS A 44 -8.49 -13.01 2.03
N GLY A 45 -8.75 -14.15 1.39
CA GLY A 45 -8.72 -14.24 -0.06
C GLY A 45 -9.85 -13.44 -0.69
N LEU A 46 -9.56 -12.71 -1.76
CA LEU A 46 -10.57 -11.94 -2.48
C LEU A 46 -11.57 -12.85 -3.19
N VAL A 47 -12.85 -12.65 -2.93
CA VAL A 47 -13.97 -13.24 -3.67
C VAL A 47 -14.47 -12.25 -4.68
N ALA A 48 -14.20 -12.43 -5.97
CA ALA A 48 -14.75 -11.63 -7.08
C ALA A 48 -14.72 -10.11 -6.84
N ASP A 49 -15.27 -9.35 -7.79
CA ASP A 49 -15.49 -7.91 -7.67
C ASP A 49 -16.74 -7.57 -6.85
N PRO A 50 -16.90 -6.31 -6.36
CA PRO A 50 -18.02 -5.92 -5.54
C PRO A 50 -19.40 -6.17 -6.18
N PRO A 51 -19.66 -5.86 -7.47
CA PRO A 51 -20.94 -6.15 -8.10
C PRO A 51 -21.28 -7.64 -8.19
N LYS A 52 -20.26 -8.50 -8.38
CA LYS A 52 -20.48 -9.95 -8.38
C LYS A 52 -20.78 -10.46 -6.98
N ARG A 53 -20.03 -10.00 -5.97
CA ARG A 53 -20.31 -10.35 -4.56
C ARG A 53 -21.71 -9.97 -4.13
N ALA A 54 -22.17 -8.78 -4.52
CA ALA A 54 -23.52 -8.29 -4.17
C ALA A 54 -24.66 -9.13 -4.74
N LYS A 55 -24.39 -9.98 -5.75
CA LYS A 55 -25.39 -10.90 -6.35
C LYS A 55 -25.37 -12.30 -5.76
N MET A 56 -24.41 -12.61 -4.88
CA MET A 56 -24.30 -13.92 -4.25
C MET A 56 -25.27 -14.04 -3.08
N THR A 57 -25.85 -15.22 -2.89
CA THR A 57 -26.54 -15.52 -1.64
C THR A 57 -25.52 -15.65 -0.51
N PRO A 58 -25.93 -15.56 0.77
CA PRO A 58 -25.01 -15.77 1.89
C PRO A 58 -24.26 -17.10 1.82
N GLU A 59 -24.92 -18.20 1.40
CA GLU A 59 -24.33 -19.51 1.25
C GLU A 59 -23.29 -19.53 0.12
N GLN A 60 -23.62 -18.95 -1.04
CA GLN A 60 -22.69 -18.83 -2.17
C GLN A 60 -21.45 -18.02 -1.80
N LEU A 61 -21.64 -16.92 -1.05
CA LEU A 61 -20.53 -16.08 -0.60
C LEU A 61 -19.65 -16.83 0.40
N ALA A 62 -20.24 -17.59 1.34
CA ALA A 62 -19.50 -18.38 2.33
C ALA A 62 -18.66 -19.47 1.65
N ASP A 63 -19.24 -20.20 0.69
CA ASP A 63 -18.52 -21.23 -0.06
C ASP A 63 -17.40 -20.64 -0.94
N ALA A 64 -17.65 -19.50 -1.58
CA ALA A 64 -16.66 -18.81 -2.37
C ALA A 64 -15.53 -18.28 -1.48
N GLN A 65 -15.84 -17.75 -0.29
CA GLN A 65 -14.84 -17.26 0.66
C GLN A 65 -13.94 -18.38 1.16
N LYS A 66 -14.51 -19.55 1.49
CA LYS A 66 -13.73 -20.72 1.89
C LYS A 66 -12.68 -21.09 0.83
N LYS A 67 -13.09 -21.15 -0.44
CA LYS A 67 -12.18 -21.43 -1.57
C LYS A 67 -11.12 -20.33 -1.75
N ALA A 68 -11.52 -19.07 -1.64
CA ALA A 68 -10.60 -17.94 -1.75
C ALA A 68 -9.55 -17.95 -0.62
N ASP A 69 -9.96 -18.31 0.60
CA ASP A 69 -9.05 -18.42 1.75
C ASP A 69 -8.10 -19.62 1.63
N GLU A 70 -8.53 -20.71 1.00
CA GLU A 70 -7.66 -21.84 0.66
C GLU A 70 -6.58 -21.41 -0.35
N GLN A 71 -6.96 -20.65 -1.40
CA GLN A 71 -6.03 -20.06 -2.36
C GLN A 71 -5.08 -19.06 -1.69
N MET A 72 -5.60 -18.20 -0.81
CA MET A 72 -4.78 -17.29 -0.03
C MET A 72 -3.70 -18.03 0.74
N ARG A 73 -4.08 -19.02 1.55
CA ARG A 73 -3.13 -19.84 2.34
C ARG A 73 -2.11 -20.61 1.50
N ALA A 74 -2.45 -20.95 0.27
CA ALA A 74 -1.55 -21.63 -0.64
C ALA A 74 -0.45 -20.71 -1.19
N HIS A 75 -0.78 -19.44 -1.50
CA HIS A 75 0.01 -18.56 -2.34
C HIS A 75 0.53 -17.29 -1.64
N TRP A 76 -0.07 -16.88 -0.53
CA TRP A 76 0.37 -15.78 0.31
C TRP A 76 1.01 -16.33 1.58
N LYS A 77 2.28 -16.06 1.80
CA LYS A 77 3.05 -16.54 2.95
C LYS A 77 3.57 -15.38 3.77
N VAL A 78 3.94 -15.65 5.00
CA VAL A 78 4.70 -14.71 5.83
C VAL A 78 6.08 -15.32 6.08
N GLU A 79 7.12 -14.60 5.69
CA GLU A 79 8.52 -15.01 5.82
C GLU A 79 9.31 -13.81 6.38
N ASP A 80 9.94 -13.98 7.54
CA ASP A 80 10.77 -12.97 8.19
C ASP A 80 10.11 -11.57 8.31
N GLY A 81 8.83 -11.54 8.71
CA GLY A 81 8.08 -10.29 8.86
C GLY A 81 7.62 -9.65 7.55
N VAL A 82 7.67 -10.38 6.45
CA VAL A 82 7.27 -9.93 5.11
C VAL A 82 6.14 -10.81 4.58
N ILE A 83 5.11 -10.21 4.03
CA ILE A 83 4.13 -10.92 3.21
C ILE A 83 4.78 -11.19 1.85
N VAL A 84 4.86 -12.46 1.48
CA VAL A 84 5.41 -12.94 0.19
C VAL A 84 4.28 -13.56 -0.62
N PHE A 85 4.12 -13.11 -1.85
CA PHE A 85 3.16 -13.65 -2.82
C PHE A 85 3.89 -14.28 -4.00
N ASP A 86 3.50 -15.48 -4.39
CA ASP A 86 4.17 -16.25 -5.44
C ASP A 86 3.63 -16.00 -6.86
N GLY A 87 2.67 -15.08 -7.01
CA GLY A 87 2.07 -14.73 -8.30
C GLY A 87 0.87 -15.58 -8.71
N LYS A 88 0.36 -16.45 -7.83
CA LYS A 88 -0.76 -17.37 -8.15
C LYS A 88 -1.96 -17.17 -7.23
N GLY A 89 -3.10 -17.72 -7.62
CA GLY A 89 -4.32 -17.65 -6.82
C GLY A 89 -5.05 -16.31 -6.94
N SER A 90 -5.64 -15.85 -5.83
CA SER A 90 -6.44 -14.62 -5.76
C SER A 90 -5.67 -13.47 -5.10
N SER A 91 -6.13 -12.25 -5.30
CA SER A 91 -5.68 -11.09 -4.50
C SER A 91 -5.94 -11.31 -3.02
N LEU A 92 -5.16 -10.61 -2.19
CA LEU A 92 -5.33 -10.55 -0.75
C LEU A 92 -6.13 -9.30 -0.38
N CYS A 93 -7.12 -9.40 0.50
CA CYS A 93 -7.87 -8.23 0.94
C CYS A 93 -8.09 -8.23 2.46
N THR A 94 -8.30 -7.04 3.01
CA THR A 94 -8.64 -6.90 4.43
C THR A 94 -9.99 -7.57 4.74
N ALA A 95 -10.10 -8.21 5.91
CA ALA A 95 -11.36 -8.79 6.37
C ALA A 95 -12.40 -7.70 6.72
N LYS A 96 -11.90 -6.53 7.17
CA LYS A 96 -12.68 -5.33 7.48
C LYS A 96 -12.75 -4.41 6.25
N ASP A 97 -13.88 -3.71 6.09
CA ASP A 97 -14.04 -2.61 5.14
C ASP A 97 -13.64 -1.27 5.78
N TYR A 98 -13.14 -0.35 4.95
CA TYR A 98 -12.69 0.99 5.34
C TYR A 98 -13.45 2.05 4.56
N GLY A 99 -13.76 3.18 5.23
CA GLY A 99 -14.32 4.39 4.63
C GLY A 99 -13.24 5.40 4.25
N ASN A 100 -13.19 6.53 4.95
CA ASN A 100 -12.06 7.46 4.85
C ASN A 100 -10.87 6.93 5.64
N PHE A 101 -9.70 6.97 5.06
CA PHE A 101 -8.49 6.47 5.74
C PHE A 101 -7.21 7.10 5.19
N GLU A 102 -6.17 6.95 5.96
CA GLU A 102 -4.79 7.13 5.55
C GLU A 102 -4.04 5.83 5.83
N MET A 103 -3.18 5.38 4.91
CA MET A 103 -2.42 4.15 5.06
C MET A 103 -0.98 4.32 4.62
N TYR A 104 -0.13 3.49 5.19
CA TYR A 104 1.22 3.22 4.71
C TYR A 104 1.31 1.78 4.25
N VAL A 105 2.12 1.53 3.24
CA VAL A 105 2.49 0.19 2.80
C VAL A 105 3.85 0.22 2.14
N ASP A 106 4.76 -0.62 2.63
CA ASP A 106 6.00 -0.90 1.93
C ASP A 106 5.80 -2.07 0.97
N TRP A 107 6.28 -1.88 -0.25
CA TRP A 107 6.18 -2.89 -1.30
C TRP A 107 7.49 -3.03 -2.07
N LYS A 108 7.72 -4.23 -2.58
CA LYS A 108 8.85 -4.55 -3.44
C LYS A 108 8.39 -5.50 -4.53
N ILE A 109 8.85 -5.26 -5.76
CA ILE A 109 8.60 -6.08 -6.95
C ILE A 109 9.90 -6.55 -7.57
N LEU A 110 9.80 -7.57 -8.41
CA LEU A 110 10.87 -8.07 -9.27
C LEU A 110 10.74 -7.48 -10.70
N PRO A 111 11.74 -7.68 -11.57
CA PRO A 111 11.67 -7.22 -12.95
C PRO A 111 10.39 -7.65 -13.67
N LYS A 112 9.77 -6.74 -14.40
CA LYS A 112 8.47 -6.88 -15.08
C LYS A 112 7.29 -7.07 -14.13
N GLY A 113 7.44 -6.76 -12.84
CA GLY A 113 6.38 -6.84 -11.85
C GLY A 113 5.27 -5.85 -12.14
N ASP A 114 4.04 -6.27 -11.86
CA ASP A 114 2.83 -5.46 -11.92
C ASP A 114 1.91 -5.82 -10.76
N SER A 115 1.29 -4.84 -10.14
CA SER A 115 0.37 -4.98 -9.01
C SER A 115 -0.36 -3.65 -8.77
N GLY A 116 -1.03 -3.55 -7.63
CA GLY A 116 -1.67 -2.32 -7.17
C GLY A 116 -2.31 -2.47 -5.80
N ILE A 117 -2.63 -1.34 -5.21
CA ILE A 117 -3.42 -1.27 -3.99
C ILE A 117 -4.82 -0.80 -4.36
N TYR A 118 -5.84 -1.68 -4.16
CA TYR A 118 -7.22 -1.28 -4.39
C TYR A 118 -7.76 -0.58 -3.14
N LEU A 119 -8.47 0.50 -3.38
CA LEU A 119 -9.06 1.32 -2.33
C LEU A 119 -10.58 1.10 -2.35
N ARG A 120 -11.16 0.63 -1.24
CA ARG A 120 -12.59 0.28 -1.12
C ARG A 120 -13.06 -0.72 -2.18
N GLY A 121 -12.18 -1.67 -2.55
CA GLY A 121 -12.47 -2.69 -3.56
C GLY A 121 -12.50 -2.15 -4.99
N SER A 122 -12.10 -0.90 -5.24
CA SER A 122 -11.97 -0.34 -6.59
C SER A 122 -10.50 -0.22 -6.98
N PRO A 123 -10.09 -0.67 -8.18
CA PRO A 123 -8.72 -0.53 -8.65
C PRO A 123 -8.39 0.93 -8.97
N GLN A 124 -7.17 1.34 -8.94
CA GLN A 124 -6.04 0.94 -8.10
C GLN A 124 -5.03 2.09 -8.02
N VAL A 125 -4.30 2.15 -6.93
CA VAL A 125 -3.02 2.86 -6.89
C VAL A 125 -1.99 1.91 -7.49
N GLN A 126 -1.46 2.24 -8.66
CA GLN A 126 -0.64 1.36 -9.48
C GLN A 126 0.72 1.08 -8.85
N ILE A 127 1.17 -0.17 -8.95
CA ILE A 127 2.54 -0.63 -8.69
C ILE A 127 3.02 -1.33 -9.96
N TRP A 128 4.14 -0.93 -10.52
CA TRP A 128 4.75 -1.64 -11.63
C TRP A 128 6.27 -1.44 -11.72
N ASP A 129 6.90 -2.27 -12.55
CA ASP A 129 8.27 -2.04 -12.96
C ASP A 129 8.33 -0.81 -13.88
N ALA A 130 8.81 0.30 -13.32
CA ALA A 130 8.99 1.55 -14.05
C ALA A 130 10.14 1.50 -15.07
N GLY A 131 10.86 0.38 -15.16
CA GLY A 131 12.07 0.21 -15.97
C GLY A 131 11.92 0.69 -17.42
N GLY A 132 12.40 1.89 -17.69
CA GLY A 132 12.30 2.56 -18.99
C GLY A 132 11.00 3.31 -19.26
N ARG A 133 10.05 3.36 -18.33
CA ARG A 133 8.85 4.20 -18.40
C ARG A 133 9.11 5.54 -17.75
N THR A 134 8.56 6.61 -18.33
CA THR A 134 8.57 7.94 -17.71
C THR A 134 7.53 8.07 -16.60
N GLU A 135 6.58 7.13 -16.58
CA GLU A 135 5.48 7.08 -15.61
C GLU A 135 5.83 6.09 -14.52
N GLY A 136 6.02 6.57 -13.30
CA GLY A 136 6.25 5.75 -12.12
C GLY A 136 4.97 5.09 -11.60
N SER A 137 5.12 4.36 -10.48
CA SER A 137 4.02 3.84 -9.69
C SER A 137 3.25 4.97 -8.98
N GLY A 138 2.07 4.64 -8.42
CA GLY A 138 1.26 5.56 -7.61
C GLY A 138 0.10 6.20 -8.37
N GLY A 139 0.04 6.11 -9.68
CA GLY A 139 -1.09 6.66 -10.45
C GLY A 139 -2.41 5.94 -10.16
N LEU A 140 -3.53 6.63 -10.33
CA LEU A 140 -4.88 6.05 -10.29
C LEU A 140 -5.20 5.46 -11.67
N TYR A 141 -4.51 4.38 -12.03
CA TYR A 141 -4.37 3.84 -13.38
C TYR A 141 -5.69 3.65 -14.14
N ASN A 142 -6.74 3.28 -13.42
CA ASN A 142 -8.04 2.95 -14.02
C ASN A 142 -8.97 4.16 -14.19
N ASN A 143 -8.56 5.36 -13.80
CA ASN A 143 -9.31 6.58 -14.08
C ASN A 143 -9.40 6.84 -15.59
N GLN A 144 -10.54 7.32 -16.06
CA GLN A 144 -10.82 7.66 -17.46
C GLN A 144 -11.16 9.13 -17.66
N LYS A 145 -11.87 9.74 -16.71
CA LYS A 145 -12.33 11.14 -16.73
C LYS A 145 -11.41 12.06 -15.93
N ASN A 146 -10.76 11.52 -14.89
CA ASN A 146 -9.86 12.23 -14.02
C ASN A 146 -8.41 11.79 -14.29
N PRO A 147 -7.39 12.55 -13.85
CA PRO A 147 -5.99 12.16 -14.03
C PRO A 147 -5.73 10.72 -13.55
N SER A 148 -5.05 9.94 -14.38
CA SER A 148 -4.72 8.54 -14.10
C SER A 148 -3.23 8.32 -13.83
N LYS A 149 -2.38 9.27 -14.24
CA LYS A 149 -0.92 9.16 -14.14
C LYS A 149 -0.39 9.88 -12.91
N PRO A 150 0.72 9.39 -12.32
CA PRO A 150 1.44 10.15 -11.32
C PRO A 150 2.11 11.38 -11.96
N THR A 151 2.35 12.41 -11.16
CA THR A 151 3.01 13.65 -11.61
C THR A 151 4.53 13.50 -11.79
N ALA A 152 5.11 12.44 -11.22
CA ALA A 152 6.53 12.12 -11.31
C ALA A 152 6.76 10.62 -11.09
N CYS A 153 7.87 10.10 -11.62
CA CYS A 153 8.40 8.79 -11.28
C CYS A 153 9.26 8.94 -10.01
N ALA A 154 8.79 8.40 -8.90
CA ALA A 154 9.47 8.44 -7.60
C ALA A 154 9.84 7.04 -7.09
N ASP A 155 9.78 6.06 -7.99
CA ASP A 155 10.15 4.68 -7.70
C ASP A 155 11.65 4.55 -7.42
N LYS A 156 12.00 3.69 -6.47
CA LYS A 156 13.36 3.18 -6.33
C LYS A 156 13.61 2.08 -7.36
N PRO A 157 14.87 1.70 -7.60
CA PRO A 157 15.23 0.60 -8.47
C PRO A 157 14.44 -0.69 -8.16
N VAL A 158 14.09 -1.46 -9.20
CA VAL A 158 13.42 -2.75 -9.04
C VAL A 158 14.23 -3.65 -8.11
N GLY A 159 13.55 -4.33 -7.20
CA GLY A 159 14.15 -5.14 -6.14
C GLY A 159 14.39 -4.36 -4.84
N GLU A 160 14.21 -3.06 -4.82
CA GLU A 160 14.28 -2.24 -3.61
C GLU A 160 12.87 -2.00 -3.01
N TRP A 161 12.85 -1.72 -1.72
CA TRP A 161 11.63 -1.38 -1.00
C TRP A 161 11.17 0.05 -1.30
N ASN A 162 9.93 0.19 -1.73
CA ASN A 162 9.22 1.44 -1.92
C ASN A 162 8.17 1.61 -0.82
N THR A 163 7.87 2.83 -0.45
CA THR A 163 6.84 3.17 0.54
C THR A 163 5.76 4.02 -0.11
N PHE A 164 4.53 3.54 -0.09
CA PHE A 164 3.36 4.39 -0.29
C PHE A 164 2.85 4.94 1.04
N ARG A 165 2.48 6.22 1.02
CA ARG A 165 1.50 6.83 1.89
C ARG A 165 0.30 7.19 1.02
N ILE A 166 -0.86 6.64 1.34
CA ILE A 166 -2.10 6.86 0.58
C ILE A 166 -3.14 7.43 1.54
N LYS A 167 -3.80 8.52 1.14
CA LYS A 167 -4.94 9.09 1.86
C LYS A 167 -6.16 9.09 0.94
N MET A 168 -7.29 8.63 1.45
CA MET A 168 -8.57 8.66 0.76
C MET A 168 -9.64 9.28 1.66
N VAL A 169 -10.27 10.37 1.18
CA VAL A 169 -11.37 11.06 1.87
C VAL A 169 -12.49 11.30 0.85
N GLY A 170 -13.67 10.75 1.11
CA GLY A 170 -14.72 10.71 0.09
C GLY A 170 -14.19 9.98 -1.16
N GLU A 171 -14.26 10.63 -2.29
CA GLU A 171 -13.74 10.13 -3.56
C GLU A 171 -12.32 10.63 -3.88
N LYS A 172 -11.75 11.49 -3.02
CA LYS A 172 -10.46 12.14 -3.26
C LYS A 172 -9.30 11.31 -2.71
N VAL A 173 -8.27 11.18 -3.53
CA VAL A 173 -7.07 10.40 -3.22
C VAL A 173 -5.83 11.27 -3.34
N TRP A 174 -4.93 11.09 -2.39
CA TRP A 174 -3.56 11.60 -2.38
C TRP A 174 -2.61 10.40 -2.27
N VAL A 175 -1.56 10.40 -3.06
CA VAL A 175 -0.53 9.36 -3.00
C VAL A 175 0.84 10.00 -2.92
N TRP A 176 1.59 9.62 -1.90
CA TRP A 176 3.03 9.87 -1.81
C TRP A 176 3.77 8.56 -2.06
N LEU A 177 4.76 8.61 -2.93
CA LEU A 177 5.69 7.52 -3.19
C LEU A 177 7.09 7.95 -2.72
N ASN A 178 7.66 7.21 -1.77
CA ASN A 178 8.97 7.52 -1.18
C ASN A 178 9.08 8.95 -0.65
N GLY A 179 7.99 9.49 -0.10
CA GLY A 179 7.88 10.84 0.44
C GLY A 179 7.53 11.92 -0.59
N GLN A 180 7.56 11.62 -1.89
CA GLN A 180 7.17 12.57 -2.94
C GLN A 180 5.68 12.46 -3.24
N LEU A 181 4.94 13.57 -3.23
CA LEU A 181 3.53 13.63 -3.64
C LEU A 181 3.44 13.41 -5.15
N VAL A 182 2.81 12.32 -5.56
CA VAL A 182 2.69 11.92 -6.98
C VAL A 182 1.25 11.93 -7.48
N VAL A 183 0.26 11.91 -6.58
CA VAL A 183 -1.16 12.17 -6.87
C VAL A 183 -1.68 13.14 -5.81
N ASP A 184 -2.22 14.26 -6.24
CA ASP A 184 -2.70 15.33 -5.35
C ASP A 184 -4.19 15.59 -5.57
N ASN A 185 -5.02 15.22 -4.58
CA ASN A 185 -6.45 15.52 -4.55
C ASN A 185 -7.23 15.08 -5.80
N VAL A 186 -6.90 13.91 -6.36
CA VAL A 186 -7.56 13.39 -7.56
C VAL A 186 -8.77 12.55 -7.19
N THR A 187 -9.88 12.74 -7.92
CA THR A 187 -11.06 11.88 -7.80
C THR A 187 -10.73 10.47 -8.31
N MET A 188 -10.95 9.46 -7.47
CA MET A 188 -10.92 8.06 -7.87
C MET A 188 -12.28 7.63 -8.39
N GLU A 189 -12.30 7.10 -9.60
CA GLU A 189 -13.52 6.65 -10.25
C GLU A 189 -13.92 5.24 -9.81
N ASN A 190 -15.23 4.99 -9.76
CA ASN A 190 -15.72 3.63 -9.59
C ASN A 190 -15.43 2.83 -10.87
N TYR A 191 -14.50 1.91 -10.80
CA TYR A 191 -14.10 1.08 -11.94
C TYR A 191 -15.19 0.10 -12.38
N TRP A 192 -15.90 -0.47 -11.41
CA TRP A 192 -16.86 -1.54 -11.66
C TRP A 192 -18.22 -1.03 -12.12
N GLU A 193 -18.59 0.16 -11.67
CA GLU A 193 -19.87 0.80 -11.97
C GLU A 193 -19.63 2.27 -12.34
N ARG A 194 -19.15 2.49 -13.57
CA ARG A 194 -18.62 3.78 -14.05
C ARG A 194 -19.57 4.97 -13.92
N ASP A 195 -20.87 4.71 -13.85
CA ASP A 195 -21.91 5.75 -13.72
C ASP A 195 -22.27 6.05 -12.26
N LYS A 196 -21.66 5.32 -11.32
CA LYS A 196 -21.89 5.50 -9.89
C LYS A 196 -20.70 6.13 -9.19
N PRO A 197 -20.92 6.83 -8.06
CA PRO A 197 -19.84 7.27 -7.21
C PRO A 197 -19.03 6.08 -6.69
N ILE A 198 -17.79 6.34 -6.22
CA ILE A 198 -16.98 5.34 -5.54
C ILE A 198 -17.76 4.77 -4.33
N TYR A 199 -17.53 3.51 -4.01
CA TYR A 199 -18.15 2.89 -2.83
C TYR A 199 -17.79 3.67 -1.56
N PRO A 200 -18.76 3.88 -0.64
CA PRO A 200 -18.51 4.63 0.60
C PRO A 200 -17.54 3.87 1.54
N THR A 201 -17.59 2.54 1.50
CA THR A 201 -16.70 1.64 2.24
C THR A 201 -16.33 0.44 1.38
N GLY A 202 -15.24 -0.22 1.70
CA GLY A 202 -14.81 -1.46 1.07
C GLY A 202 -13.43 -1.90 1.55
N ALA A 203 -13.04 -3.10 1.15
CA ALA A 203 -11.75 -3.67 1.52
C ALA A 203 -10.59 -2.90 0.87
N ILE A 204 -9.45 -2.92 1.54
CA ILE A 204 -8.14 -2.60 0.95
C ILE A 204 -7.58 -3.91 0.39
N GLU A 205 -7.11 -3.88 -0.86
CA GLU A 205 -6.65 -5.08 -1.55
C GLU A 205 -5.21 -4.94 -2.03
N LEU A 206 -4.43 -6.01 -1.88
CA LEU A 206 -3.13 -6.20 -2.51
C LEU A 206 -3.36 -7.05 -3.77
N GLN A 207 -3.19 -6.43 -4.94
CA GLN A 207 -3.56 -7.05 -6.21
C GLN A 207 -2.61 -8.18 -6.61
N ASN A 208 -3.18 -9.32 -7.02
CA ASN A 208 -2.50 -10.31 -7.84
C ASN A 208 -2.56 -9.89 -9.31
N HIS A 209 -1.41 -9.76 -9.96
CA HIS A 209 -1.27 -9.58 -11.41
C HIS A 209 -0.33 -10.62 -12.04
N GLY A 210 -0.15 -11.77 -11.37
CA GLY A 210 0.68 -12.88 -11.87
C GLY A 210 2.19 -12.75 -11.59
N ASN A 211 2.58 -11.85 -10.69
CA ASN A 211 3.98 -11.58 -10.36
C ASN A 211 4.27 -11.85 -8.88
N THR A 212 5.50 -12.21 -8.57
CA THR A 212 5.97 -12.28 -7.18
C THR A 212 6.02 -10.89 -6.57
N LEU A 213 5.44 -10.74 -5.38
CA LEU A 213 5.29 -9.48 -4.67
C LEU A 213 5.72 -9.63 -3.22
N TYR A 214 6.18 -8.53 -2.63
CA TYR A 214 6.57 -8.47 -1.23
C TYR A 214 5.95 -7.24 -0.58
N PHE A 215 5.37 -7.41 0.61
CA PHE A 215 4.75 -6.31 1.36
C PHE A 215 5.12 -6.39 2.84
N LYS A 216 5.29 -5.23 3.49
CA LYS A 216 5.46 -5.07 4.93
C LYS A 216 5.00 -3.69 5.36
N ASN A 217 5.06 -3.39 6.65
CA ASN A 217 4.76 -2.06 7.18
C ASN A 217 3.40 -1.53 6.70
N ILE A 218 2.37 -2.40 6.77
CA ILE A 218 1.02 -2.05 6.33
C ILE A 218 0.24 -1.50 7.53
N TYR A 219 -0.02 -0.21 7.51
CA TYR A 219 -0.69 0.49 8.61
C TYR A 219 -1.87 1.31 8.08
N VAL A 220 -2.92 1.46 8.88
CA VAL A 220 -4.08 2.27 8.55
C VAL A 220 -4.46 3.17 9.72
N LYS A 221 -4.92 4.37 9.39
CA LYS A 221 -5.60 5.29 10.29
C LYS A 221 -6.95 5.64 9.68
N GLU A 222 -8.04 5.29 10.35
CA GLU A 222 -9.37 5.70 9.93
C GLU A 222 -9.55 7.20 10.17
N LEU A 223 -10.18 7.86 9.22
CA LEU A 223 -10.45 9.30 9.25
C LEU A 223 -11.96 9.55 9.36
N PRO A 224 -12.38 10.69 9.92
CA PRO A 224 -13.79 11.09 9.97
C PRO A 224 -14.48 11.16 8.61
#